data_e50ef7e55bbee01f0bc2bc4e65cca466
#
_entry.id   e50ef7e55bbee01f0bc2bc4e65cca466
#
_cell.length_a   1.000
_cell.length_b   1.000
_cell.length_c   1.000
_cell.angle_alpha   90.00
_cell.angle_beta   90.00
_cell.angle_gamma   90.00
#
_symmetry.space_group_name_H-M   'P 1'
#
loop_
_entity.id
_entity.type
_entity.pdbx_description
1 polymer ?
#
loop_
_entity_poly.entity_id
_entity_poly.type
_entity_poly.pdbx_seq_one_letter_code
_entity_poly.pdbx_strand_id
1 'polypeptide(L)'
;HFLLLKNVTGLWLVQECRRAFAAAGTEYDYGELTEMARAAPAFRSLVDPDWPEFARATVAGAPPMPERIRRYCEETGQPYPKSPGEVIRTCLESLALKYRWVLEQLAATTGRHLEAMRLHLVGGGSANWLLNQLTADAANVTVVVGPREATVVGNILVQAVASGLYPDITAARHDLGITFAPRVVTPTADAKASAAWDTAYERFLKLRENSPGTN
;
A
#
# COMPACT_ATOMS: atom_id res chain seq x y z
N HIS A 1 2.04 22.84 -16.01
CA HIS A 1 2.30 21.52 -15.40
C HIS A 1 0.97 20.85 -15.08
N PHE A 2 0.83 19.59 -15.44
CA PHE A 2 -0.34 18.77 -15.08
C PHE A 2 0.01 17.90 -13.88
N LEU A 3 -0.94 17.77 -12.94
CA LEU A 3 -0.86 16.86 -11.82
C LEU A 3 -1.84 15.72 -12.05
N LEU A 4 -1.34 14.48 -12.08
CA LEU A 4 -2.17 13.29 -12.16
C LEU A 4 -2.34 12.72 -10.75
N LEU A 5 -3.58 12.52 -10.33
CA LEU A 5 -3.92 11.98 -9.02
C LEU A 5 -4.83 10.76 -9.16
N LYS A 6 -4.56 9.74 -8.37
CA LYS A 6 -5.41 8.57 -8.20
C LYS A 6 -5.57 8.26 -6.72
N ASN A 7 -6.81 8.28 -6.24
CA ASN A 7 -7.11 7.82 -4.89
C ASN A 7 -7.07 6.29 -4.85
N VAL A 8 -6.44 5.74 -3.81
CA VAL A 8 -6.40 4.30 -3.50
C VAL A 8 -6.76 4.13 -2.03
N THR A 9 -7.53 3.10 -1.70
CA THR A 9 -8.03 2.84 -0.34
C THR A 9 -6.91 2.70 0.72
N GLY A 10 -5.68 2.38 0.32
CA GLY A 10 -4.49 2.39 1.17
C GLY A 10 -4.61 1.46 2.40
N LEU A 11 -3.91 1.82 3.48
CA LEU A 11 -3.87 1.02 4.72
C LEU A 11 -5.18 1.04 5.53
N TRP A 12 -6.24 1.66 5.02
CA TRP A 12 -7.57 1.64 5.65
C TRP A 12 -8.04 0.22 5.95
N LEU A 13 -7.83 -0.72 5.02
CA LEU A 13 -8.18 -2.13 5.21
C LEU A 13 -7.48 -2.72 6.45
N VAL A 14 -6.17 -2.47 6.60
CA VAL A 14 -5.39 -2.95 7.74
C VAL A 14 -5.85 -2.29 9.04
N GLN A 15 -6.15 -0.99 9.01
CA GLN A 15 -6.65 -0.25 10.19
C GLN A 15 -7.98 -0.80 10.67
N GLU A 16 -8.92 -1.05 9.76
CA GLU A 16 -10.23 -1.61 10.10
C GLU A 16 -10.13 -3.07 10.56
N CYS A 17 -9.22 -3.88 9.99
CA CYS A 17 -8.95 -5.21 10.51
C CYS A 17 -8.42 -5.16 11.95
N ARG A 18 -7.46 -4.26 12.23
CA ARG A 18 -6.92 -4.09 13.58
C ARG A 18 -8.01 -3.68 14.58
N ARG A 19 -8.90 -2.73 14.19
CA ARG A 19 -10.05 -2.33 15.03
C ARG A 19 -11.00 -3.49 15.29
N ALA A 20 -11.25 -4.31 14.28
CA ALA A 20 -12.11 -5.48 14.41
C ALA A 20 -11.52 -6.53 15.34
N PHE A 21 -10.21 -6.78 15.29
CA PHE A 21 -9.54 -7.70 16.21
C PHE A 21 -9.59 -7.20 17.65
N ALA A 22 -9.36 -5.91 17.89
CA ALA A 22 -9.48 -5.30 19.21
C ALA A 22 -10.92 -5.41 19.76
N ALA A 23 -11.93 -5.15 18.92
CA ALA A 23 -13.33 -5.32 19.29
C ALA A 23 -13.71 -6.77 19.62
N ALA A 24 -13.01 -7.75 19.01
CA ALA A 24 -13.15 -9.18 19.32
C ALA A 24 -12.32 -9.64 20.55
N GLY A 25 -11.67 -8.72 21.26
CA GLY A 25 -10.95 -8.97 22.50
C GLY A 25 -9.45 -9.23 22.35
N THR A 26 -8.88 -9.04 21.14
CA THR A 26 -7.42 -9.20 20.94
C THR A 26 -6.82 -7.96 20.34
N GLU A 27 -6.04 -7.23 21.13
CA GLU A 27 -5.32 -6.06 20.66
C GLU A 27 -3.97 -6.47 20.06
N TYR A 28 -3.71 -5.98 18.86
CA TYR A 28 -2.43 -6.11 18.17
C TYR A 28 -1.87 -4.73 17.85
N ASP A 29 -0.57 -4.54 17.97
CA ASP A 29 0.09 -3.39 17.38
C ASP A 29 0.37 -3.61 15.87
N TYR A 30 0.79 -2.55 15.17
CA TYR A 30 1.07 -2.65 13.74
C TYR A 30 2.32 -3.48 13.42
N GLY A 31 3.30 -3.54 14.34
CA GLY A 31 4.50 -4.35 14.21
C GLY A 31 4.16 -5.85 14.29
N GLU A 32 3.40 -6.24 15.31
CA GLU A 32 2.92 -7.62 15.49
C GLU A 32 2.14 -8.08 14.27
N LEU A 33 1.17 -7.30 13.80
CA LEU A 33 0.38 -7.63 12.60
C LEU A 33 1.27 -7.75 11.35
N THR A 34 2.29 -6.91 11.23
CA THR A 34 3.24 -6.97 10.11
C THR A 34 4.08 -8.23 10.15
N GLU A 35 4.58 -8.65 11.33
CA GLU A 35 5.34 -9.89 11.47
C GLU A 35 4.45 -11.14 11.24
N MET A 36 3.22 -11.13 11.75
CA MET A 36 2.26 -12.20 11.48
C MET A 36 1.95 -12.31 9.98
N ALA A 37 1.80 -11.19 9.29
CA ALA A 37 1.60 -11.15 7.84
C ALA A 37 2.84 -11.67 7.09
N ARG A 38 4.05 -11.31 7.54
CA ARG A 38 5.30 -11.80 6.94
C ARG A 38 5.41 -13.34 7.02
N ALA A 39 4.99 -13.93 8.14
CA ALA A 39 5.02 -15.36 8.37
C ALA A 39 3.89 -16.13 7.65
N ALA A 40 2.83 -15.46 7.22
CA ALA A 40 1.69 -16.09 6.55
C ALA A 40 2.03 -16.52 5.11
N PRO A 41 1.32 -17.53 4.55
CA PRO A 41 1.51 -17.97 3.17
C PRO A 41 1.26 -16.85 2.16
N ALA A 42 2.19 -16.68 1.21
CA ALA A 42 2.11 -15.66 0.18
C ALA A 42 1.03 -16.00 -0.87
N PHE A 43 0.37 -14.97 -1.41
CA PHE A 43 -0.55 -15.02 -2.55
C PHE A 43 -1.72 -16.01 -2.41
N ARG A 44 -2.07 -16.40 -1.19
CA ARG A 44 -3.17 -17.33 -0.96
C ARG A 44 -4.51 -16.74 -1.38
N SER A 45 -4.76 -15.50 -1.00
CA SER A 45 -5.98 -14.75 -1.29
C SER A 45 -5.63 -13.33 -1.68
N LEU A 46 -6.40 -12.77 -2.61
CA LEU A 46 -6.24 -11.39 -3.08
C LEU A 46 -7.60 -10.70 -3.11
N VAL A 47 -7.65 -9.40 -2.87
CA VAL A 47 -8.86 -8.59 -2.97
C VAL A 47 -8.61 -7.36 -3.84
N ASP A 48 -9.65 -6.79 -4.47
CA ASP A 48 -9.54 -5.43 -5.00
C ASP A 48 -9.75 -4.44 -3.85
N PRO A 49 -8.72 -3.66 -3.45
CA PRO A 49 -8.87 -2.69 -2.36
C PRO A 49 -9.93 -1.61 -2.62
N ASP A 50 -10.31 -1.40 -3.88
CA ASP A 50 -11.34 -0.42 -4.28
C ASP A 50 -12.74 -1.05 -4.32
N TRP A 51 -12.93 -2.30 -3.89
CA TRP A 51 -14.26 -2.88 -3.80
C TRP A 51 -15.19 -2.02 -2.93
N PRO A 52 -16.38 -1.60 -3.43
CA PRO A 52 -17.23 -0.61 -2.75
C PRO A 52 -17.60 -0.99 -1.31
N GLU A 53 -17.74 -2.28 -1.02
CA GLU A 53 -18.07 -2.75 0.33
C GLU A 53 -16.95 -2.47 1.36
N PHE A 54 -15.68 -2.36 0.92
CA PHE A 54 -14.58 -1.97 1.81
C PHE A 54 -14.61 -0.50 2.20
N ALA A 55 -15.14 0.37 1.33
CA ALA A 55 -15.25 1.81 1.61
C ALA A 55 -16.47 2.17 2.48
N ARG A 56 -17.44 1.25 2.62
CA ARG A 56 -18.62 1.50 3.47
C ARG A 56 -18.20 1.68 4.92
N ALA A 57 -18.61 2.81 5.51
CA ALA A 57 -18.39 3.05 6.93
C ALA A 57 -18.90 1.87 7.76
N THR A 58 -18.19 1.54 8.82
CA THR A 58 -18.63 0.55 9.81
C THR A 58 -19.78 1.19 10.61
N VAL A 59 -21.00 1.14 10.07
CA VAL A 59 -22.22 1.48 10.81
C VAL A 59 -22.58 0.31 11.73
N ALA A 60 -23.35 0.60 12.79
CA ALA A 60 -23.83 -0.43 13.70
C ALA A 60 -24.54 -1.55 12.92
N GLY A 61 -24.07 -2.79 13.10
CA GLY A 61 -24.58 -3.98 12.42
C GLY A 61 -23.90 -4.33 11.08
N ALA A 62 -22.96 -3.52 10.57
CA ALA A 62 -22.19 -3.89 9.39
C ALA A 62 -21.12 -4.93 9.75
N PRO A 63 -20.83 -5.91 8.85
CA PRO A 63 -19.78 -6.89 9.09
C PRO A 63 -18.42 -6.20 9.28
N PRO A 64 -17.58 -6.68 10.23
CA PRO A 64 -16.24 -6.16 10.41
C PRO A 64 -15.35 -6.46 9.18
N MET A 65 -14.29 -5.69 8.99
CA MET A 65 -13.44 -5.78 7.79
C MET A 65 -12.89 -7.19 7.51
N PRO A 66 -12.42 -7.99 8.47
CA PRO A 66 -11.97 -9.37 8.20
C PRO A 66 -13.08 -10.25 7.60
N GLU A 67 -14.33 -10.03 8.01
CA GLU A 67 -15.47 -10.77 7.47
C GLU A 67 -15.83 -10.34 6.05
N ARG A 68 -15.72 -9.03 5.74
CA ARG A 68 -15.88 -8.52 4.38
C ARG A 68 -14.81 -9.08 3.44
N ILE A 69 -13.56 -9.18 3.91
CA ILE A 69 -12.46 -9.80 3.16
C ILE A 69 -12.76 -11.28 2.90
N ARG A 70 -13.23 -12.01 3.92
CA ARG A 70 -13.63 -13.41 3.77
C ARG A 70 -14.74 -13.55 2.73
N ARG A 71 -15.78 -12.75 2.86
CA ARG A 71 -16.91 -12.74 1.91
C ARG A 71 -16.45 -12.47 0.48
N TYR A 72 -15.57 -11.47 0.27
CA TYR A 72 -15.00 -11.21 -1.05
C TYR A 72 -14.29 -12.44 -1.63
N CYS A 73 -13.49 -13.12 -0.82
CA CYS A 73 -12.79 -14.33 -1.24
C CYS A 73 -13.77 -15.46 -1.60
N GLU A 74 -14.83 -15.66 -0.81
CA GLU A 74 -15.88 -16.65 -1.08
C GLU A 74 -16.62 -16.33 -2.38
N GLU A 75 -17.05 -15.08 -2.60
CA GLU A 75 -17.75 -14.63 -3.81
C GLU A 75 -16.88 -14.74 -5.08
N THR A 76 -15.55 -14.66 -4.93
CA THR A 76 -14.59 -14.79 -6.03
C THR A 76 -13.97 -16.19 -6.16
N GLY A 77 -14.47 -17.17 -5.40
CA GLY A 77 -14.01 -18.56 -5.46
C GLY A 77 -12.59 -18.78 -4.96
N GLN A 78 -12.08 -17.91 -4.09
CA GLN A 78 -10.74 -18.00 -3.51
C GLN A 78 -10.77 -18.65 -2.11
N PRO A 79 -9.66 -19.28 -1.67
CA PRO A 79 -9.51 -19.63 -0.26
C PRO A 79 -9.58 -18.34 0.57
N TYR A 80 -10.37 -18.31 1.63
CA TYR A 80 -10.40 -17.17 2.54
C TYR A 80 -9.31 -17.25 3.62
N PRO A 81 -8.80 -16.10 4.09
CA PRO A 81 -7.80 -16.05 5.15
C PRO A 81 -8.43 -16.44 6.51
N LYS A 82 -7.72 -17.28 7.30
CA LYS A 82 -8.21 -17.87 8.54
C LYS A 82 -7.63 -17.23 9.80
N SER A 83 -6.43 -16.69 9.71
CA SER A 83 -5.71 -16.07 10.83
C SER A 83 -5.54 -14.56 10.63
N PRO A 84 -5.31 -13.78 11.70
CA PRO A 84 -5.00 -12.36 11.57
C PRO A 84 -3.83 -12.10 10.61
N GLY A 85 -2.78 -12.89 10.66
CA GLY A 85 -1.63 -12.78 9.76
C GLY A 85 -2.01 -12.98 8.29
N GLU A 86 -2.82 -13.99 7.98
CA GLU A 86 -3.31 -14.24 6.61
C GLU A 86 -4.21 -13.09 6.12
N VAL A 87 -5.08 -12.54 6.98
CA VAL A 87 -5.93 -11.38 6.65
C VAL A 87 -5.07 -10.16 6.29
N ILE A 88 -4.11 -9.82 7.14
CA ILE A 88 -3.23 -8.67 6.91
C ILE A 88 -2.32 -8.90 5.70
N ARG A 89 -1.82 -10.13 5.49
CA ARG A 89 -1.05 -10.48 4.29
C ARG A 89 -1.86 -10.25 3.02
N THR A 90 -3.10 -10.72 2.99
CA THR A 90 -4.03 -10.49 1.88
C THR A 90 -4.20 -9.00 1.60
N CYS A 91 -4.39 -8.17 2.64
CA CYS A 91 -4.48 -6.71 2.47
C CYS A 91 -3.20 -6.11 1.86
N LEU A 92 -2.03 -6.46 2.40
CA LEU A 92 -0.76 -5.86 2.00
C LEU A 92 -0.36 -6.28 0.57
N GLU A 93 -0.51 -7.56 0.20
CA GLU A 93 -0.23 -8.03 -1.16
C GLU A 93 -1.17 -7.40 -2.18
N SER A 94 -2.46 -7.31 -1.85
CA SER A 94 -3.45 -6.68 -2.72
C SER A 94 -3.18 -5.19 -2.93
N LEU A 95 -2.74 -4.47 -1.89
CA LEU A 95 -2.33 -3.08 -1.98
C LEU A 95 -1.07 -2.92 -2.85
N ALA A 96 -0.08 -3.79 -2.69
CA ALA A 96 1.13 -3.77 -3.52
C ALA A 96 0.82 -3.98 -5.01
N LEU A 97 -0.06 -4.94 -5.32
CA LEU A 97 -0.54 -5.18 -6.69
C LEU A 97 -1.38 -4.01 -7.23
N LYS A 98 -2.18 -3.38 -6.38
CA LYS A 98 -2.91 -2.15 -6.75
C LYS A 98 -1.97 -1.00 -7.08
N TYR A 99 -0.90 -0.83 -6.31
CA TYR A 99 0.12 0.19 -6.59
C TYR A 99 0.84 -0.10 -7.91
N ARG A 100 1.20 -1.37 -8.20
CA ARG A 100 1.72 -1.76 -9.51
C ARG A 100 0.79 -1.33 -10.63
N TRP A 101 -0.50 -1.67 -10.54
CA TRP A 101 -1.48 -1.29 -11.54
C TRP A 101 -1.57 0.23 -11.74
N VAL A 102 -1.60 1.02 -10.64
CA VAL A 102 -1.64 2.49 -10.74
C VAL A 102 -0.38 3.04 -11.40
N LEU A 103 0.79 2.51 -11.05
CA LEU A 103 2.06 2.91 -11.65
C LEU A 103 2.11 2.61 -13.15
N GLU A 104 1.62 1.45 -13.59
CA GLU A 104 1.52 1.10 -15.01
C GLU A 104 0.58 2.05 -15.76
N GLN A 105 -0.57 2.42 -15.18
CA GLN A 105 -1.47 3.41 -15.78
C GLN A 105 -0.82 4.80 -15.88
N LEU A 106 -0.08 5.23 -14.85
CA LEU A 106 0.67 6.49 -14.87
C LEU A 106 1.80 6.46 -15.90
N ALA A 107 2.52 5.36 -16.00
CA ALA A 107 3.57 5.15 -17.00
C ALA A 107 3.00 5.26 -18.43
N ALA A 108 1.93 4.54 -18.70
CA ALA A 108 1.23 4.57 -20.00
C ALA A 108 0.72 5.99 -20.35
N THR A 109 0.10 6.68 -19.37
CA THR A 109 -0.45 8.03 -19.58
C THR A 109 0.64 9.08 -19.83
N THR A 110 1.81 8.92 -19.22
CA THR A 110 2.92 9.88 -19.30
C THR A 110 3.96 9.54 -20.36
N GLY A 111 3.84 8.39 -21.02
CA GLY A 111 4.83 7.86 -21.96
C GLY A 111 6.17 7.50 -21.30
N ARG A 112 6.18 7.27 -20.00
CA ARG A 112 7.39 6.88 -19.25
C ARG A 112 7.48 5.35 -19.12
N HIS A 113 8.70 4.84 -19.06
CA HIS A 113 8.96 3.45 -18.74
C HIS A 113 8.90 3.23 -17.24
N LEU A 114 8.16 2.23 -16.78
CA LEU A 114 8.00 1.91 -15.35
C LEU A 114 9.35 1.65 -14.67
N GLU A 115 10.25 0.93 -15.32
CA GLU A 115 11.59 0.61 -14.83
C GLU A 115 12.47 1.83 -14.53
N ALA A 116 12.21 2.96 -15.22
CA ALA A 116 12.90 4.22 -14.97
C ALA A 116 12.26 5.06 -13.85
N MET A 117 11.14 4.62 -13.29
CA MET A 117 10.42 5.34 -12.25
C MET A 117 10.97 4.99 -10.87
N ARG A 118 10.91 5.96 -9.95
CA ARG A 118 11.13 5.75 -8.52
C ARG A 118 9.85 6.13 -7.79
N LEU A 119 9.39 5.25 -6.91
CA LEU A 119 8.21 5.50 -6.10
C LEU A 119 8.62 6.11 -4.76
N HIS A 120 8.20 7.34 -4.49
CA HIS A 120 8.41 7.99 -3.20
C HIS A 120 7.21 7.73 -2.29
N LEU A 121 7.43 7.03 -1.18
CA LEU A 121 6.42 6.78 -0.15
C LEU A 121 6.65 7.72 1.02
N VAL A 122 5.63 8.50 1.37
CA VAL A 122 5.67 9.46 2.49
C VAL A 122 4.39 9.35 3.33
N GLY A 123 4.41 9.89 4.52
CA GLY A 123 3.26 9.84 5.44
C GLY A 123 3.22 8.57 6.29
N GLY A 124 2.17 8.39 7.08
CA GLY A 124 2.05 7.30 8.05
C GLY A 124 2.20 5.89 7.47
N GLY A 125 1.72 5.68 6.23
CA GLY A 125 1.83 4.41 5.53
C GLY A 125 3.26 3.96 5.23
N SER A 126 4.20 4.90 5.11
CA SER A 126 5.62 4.60 4.86
C SER A 126 6.30 3.83 6.01
N ALA A 127 5.67 3.79 7.19
CA ALA A 127 6.17 3.05 8.34
C ALA A 127 6.03 1.52 8.20
N ASN A 128 5.13 1.03 7.36
CA ASN A 128 4.96 -0.41 7.15
C ASN A 128 6.05 -0.93 6.21
N TRP A 129 7.12 -1.45 6.82
CA TRP A 129 8.30 -1.93 6.09
C TRP A 129 7.98 -3.10 5.14
N LEU A 130 7.02 -3.97 5.51
CA LEU A 130 6.63 -5.10 4.67
C LEU A 130 5.90 -4.62 3.42
N LEU A 131 4.93 -3.69 3.56
CA LEU A 131 4.25 -3.10 2.39
C LEU A 131 5.24 -2.41 1.46
N ASN A 132 6.26 -1.72 2.01
CA ASN A 132 7.28 -1.08 1.19
C ASN A 132 8.06 -2.09 0.35
N GLN A 133 8.45 -3.23 0.95
CA GLN A 133 9.13 -4.31 0.22
C GLN A 133 8.20 -4.98 -0.79
N LEU A 134 6.98 -5.36 -0.37
CA LEU A 134 6.00 -5.97 -1.27
C LEU A 134 5.67 -5.05 -2.46
N THR A 135 5.65 -3.73 -2.25
CA THR A 135 5.43 -2.75 -3.32
C THR A 135 6.61 -2.71 -4.30
N ALA A 136 7.84 -2.71 -3.78
CA ALA A 136 9.05 -2.77 -4.63
C ALA A 136 9.06 -4.05 -5.47
N ASP A 137 8.76 -5.19 -4.84
CA ASP A 137 8.75 -6.50 -5.50
C ASP A 137 7.62 -6.61 -6.53
N ALA A 138 6.40 -6.19 -6.17
CA ALA A 138 5.24 -6.27 -7.06
C ALA A 138 5.40 -5.42 -8.31
N ALA A 139 5.87 -4.19 -8.17
CA ALA A 139 5.98 -3.23 -9.27
C ALA A 139 7.35 -3.27 -9.97
N ASN A 140 8.30 -4.03 -9.45
CA ASN A 140 9.70 -4.07 -9.88
C ASN A 140 10.33 -2.66 -10.00
N VAL A 141 10.09 -1.80 -8.99
CA VAL A 141 10.60 -0.42 -8.95
C VAL A 141 11.32 -0.14 -7.64
N THR A 142 12.27 0.79 -7.68
CA THR A 142 12.89 1.29 -6.45
C THR A 142 11.90 2.15 -5.68
N VAL A 143 11.69 1.82 -4.40
CA VAL A 143 10.88 2.58 -3.45
C VAL A 143 11.78 3.42 -2.55
N VAL A 144 11.53 4.71 -2.51
CA VAL A 144 12.23 5.68 -1.66
C VAL A 144 11.29 6.07 -0.51
N VAL A 145 11.63 5.64 0.70
CA VAL A 145 10.79 5.84 1.89
C VAL A 145 11.23 7.13 2.58
N GLY A 146 10.38 8.14 2.52
CA GLY A 146 10.59 9.46 3.11
C GLY A 146 9.96 9.61 4.51
N PRO A 147 9.90 10.84 5.03
CA PRO A 147 9.39 11.12 6.37
C PRO A 147 7.94 10.67 6.58
N ARG A 148 7.63 10.17 7.78
CA ARG A 148 6.26 9.84 8.19
C ARG A 148 5.37 11.07 8.26
N GLU A 149 5.92 12.20 8.72
CA GLU A 149 5.23 13.48 8.89
C GLU A 149 5.58 14.46 7.75
N ALA A 150 5.58 13.97 6.50
CA ALA A 150 6.01 14.74 5.33
C ALA A 150 5.22 16.04 5.14
N THR A 151 3.92 16.06 5.47
CA THR A 151 3.09 17.27 5.37
C THR A 151 3.53 18.33 6.35
N VAL A 152 3.80 17.96 7.61
CA VAL A 152 4.30 18.89 8.64
C VAL A 152 5.67 19.42 8.24
N VAL A 153 6.56 18.53 7.84
CA VAL A 153 7.90 18.88 7.34
C VAL A 153 7.80 19.84 6.16
N GLY A 154 6.94 19.55 5.18
CA GLY A 154 6.74 20.42 4.02
C GLY A 154 6.27 21.83 4.40
N ASN A 155 5.32 21.92 5.34
CA ASN A 155 4.87 23.23 5.86
C ASN A 155 5.99 24.02 6.53
N ILE A 156 6.81 23.36 7.36
CA ILE A 156 7.96 24.00 8.01
C ILE A 156 8.95 24.52 6.97
N LEU A 157 9.27 23.72 5.94
CA LEU A 157 10.19 24.14 4.88
C LEU A 157 9.68 25.36 4.11
N VAL A 158 8.38 25.40 3.78
CA VAL A 158 7.79 26.58 3.10
C VAL A 158 7.88 27.84 3.96
N GLN A 159 7.61 27.72 5.27
CA GLN A 159 7.75 28.83 6.21
C GLN A 159 9.20 29.27 6.37
N ALA A 160 10.14 28.35 6.41
CA ALA A 160 11.57 28.63 6.48
C ALA A 160 12.09 29.38 5.24
N VAL A 161 11.59 29.04 4.05
CA VAL A 161 11.87 29.83 2.83
C VAL A 161 11.22 31.20 2.90
N ALA A 162 9.96 31.30 3.32
CA ALA A 162 9.24 32.58 3.43
C ALA A 162 9.88 33.54 4.46
N SER A 163 10.50 33.01 5.52
CA SER A 163 11.24 33.80 6.53
C SER A 163 12.68 34.16 6.11
N GLY A 164 13.13 33.72 4.93
CA GLY A 164 14.48 33.98 4.44
C GLY A 164 15.57 33.07 5.03
N LEU A 165 15.19 32.03 5.80
CA LEU A 165 16.16 31.06 6.33
C LEU A 165 16.80 30.23 5.22
N TYR A 166 16.06 29.95 4.14
CA TYR A 166 16.54 29.30 2.93
C TYR A 166 16.25 30.19 1.71
N PRO A 167 17.15 30.21 0.70
CA PRO A 167 16.94 30.98 -0.52
C PRO A 167 15.75 30.45 -1.36
N ASP A 168 15.52 29.15 -1.34
CA ASP A 168 14.43 28.48 -2.04
C ASP A 168 14.11 27.10 -1.46
N ILE A 169 13.05 26.49 -1.95
CA ILE A 169 12.58 25.18 -1.51
C ILE A 169 13.55 24.04 -1.87
N THR A 170 14.38 24.24 -2.90
CA THR A 170 15.36 23.22 -3.35
C THR A 170 16.49 23.10 -2.35
N ALA A 171 17.03 24.25 -1.89
CA ALA A 171 18.04 24.30 -0.83
C ALA A 171 17.51 23.70 0.48
N ALA A 172 16.28 24.07 0.88
CA ALA A 172 15.64 23.51 2.08
C ALA A 172 15.45 21.99 2.00
N ARG A 173 15.03 21.45 0.83
CA ARG A 173 14.92 20.01 0.60
C ARG A 173 16.26 19.28 0.58
N HIS A 174 17.31 19.92 0.10
CA HIS A 174 18.66 19.36 0.13
C HIS A 174 19.10 19.08 1.57
N ASP A 175 19.00 20.05 2.45
CA ASP A 175 19.38 19.93 3.85
C ASP A 175 18.49 18.93 4.60
N LEU A 176 17.18 18.88 4.26
CA LEU A 176 16.29 17.86 4.75
C LEU A 176 16.77 16.44 4.38
N GLY A 177 17.22 16.26 3.14
CA GLY A 177 17.72 14.97 2.63
C GLY A 177 18.98 14.49 3.37
N ILE A 178 19.80 15.42 3.88
CA ILE A 178 20.96 15.11 4.71
C ILE A 178 20.51 14.70 6.12
N THR A 179 19.55 15.43 6.69
CA THR A 179 19.07 15.21 8.07
C THR A 179 18.20 13.95 8.20
N PHE A 180 17.35 13.70 7.22
CA PHE A 180 16.43 12.57 7.15
C PHE A 180 16.75 11.71 5.93
N ALA A 181 17.90 11.04 5.96
CA ALA A 181 18.33 10.15 4.87
C ALA A 181 17.19 9.16 4.52
N PRO A 182 16.62 9.21 3.31
CA PRO A 182 15.53 8.32 2.94
C PRO A 182 16.01 6.88 2.87
N ARG A 183 15.21 5.94 3.36
CA ARG A 183 15.50 4.52 3.18
C ARG A 183 15.12 4.10 1.76
N VAL A 184 16.07 3.48 1.07
CA VAL A 184 15.85 2.93 -0.28
C VAL A 184 15.54 1.44 -0.15
N VAL A 185 14.46 1.01 -0.78
CA VAL A 185 14.02 -0.38 -0.87
C VAL A 185 14.03 -0.78 -2.34
N THR A 186 14.82 -1.77 -2.68
CA THR A 186 14.92 -2.32 -4.03
C THR A 186 14.14 -3.63 -4.15
N PRO A 187 13.66 -3.97 -5.34
CA PRO A 187 13.07 -5.29 -5.59
C PRO A 187 14.03 -6.42 -5.18
N THR A 188 13.46 -7.51 -4.69
CA THR A 188 14.21 -8.72 -4.38
C THR A 188 14.75 -9.31 -5.68
N ALA A 189 16.07 -9.51 -5.76
CA ALA A 189 16.76 -10.04 -6.93
C ALA A 189 16.60 -11.57 -7.02
N ASP A 190 15.37 -12.07 -7.15
CA ASP A 190 15.03 -13.48 -7.27
C ASP A 190 13.99 -13.67 -8.38
N ALA A 191 14.39 -14.34 -9.46
CA ALA A 191 13.54 -14.59 -10.62
C ALA A 191 12.29 -15.41 -10.27
N LYS A 192 12.36 -16.32 -9.30
CA LYS A 192 11.22 -17.12 -8.85
C LYS A 192 10.21 -16.24 -8.09
N ALA A 193 10.69 -15.35 -7.25
CA ALA A 193 9.85 -14.38 -6.54
C ALA A 193 9.18 -13.43 -7.55
N SER A 194 9.92 -12.91 -8.53
CA SER A 194 9.37 -12.06 -9.60
C SER A 194 8.24 -12.76 -10.38
N ALA A 195 8.45 -14.01 -10.82
CA ALA A 195 7.44 -14.79 -11.53
C ALA A 195 6.19 -15.05 -10.66
N ALA A 196 6.35 -15.23 -9.35
CA ALA A 196 5.23 -15.38 -8.43
C ALA A 196 4.39 -14.08 -8.32
N TRP A 197 5.03 -12.91 -8.31
CA TRP A 197 4.36 -11.61 -8.36
C TRP A 197 3.60 -11.41 -9.69
N ASP A 198 4.18 -11.79 -10.82
CA ASP A 198 3.51 -11.68 -12.12
C ASP A 198 2.26 -12.56 -12.18
N THR A 199 2.37 -13.81 -11.71
CA THR A 199 1.22 -14.72 -11.59
C THR A 199 0.13 -14.16 -10.67
N ALA A 200 0.52 -13.59 -9.52
CA ALA A 200 -0.41 -12.96 -8.60
C ALA A 200 -1.06 -11.72 -9.21
N TYR A 201 -0.32 -10.96 -10.00
CA TYR A 201 -0.83 -9.78 -10.69
C TYR A 201 -1.87 -10.11 -11.77
N GLU A 202 -1.65 -11.15 -12.56
CA GLU A 202 -2.65 -11.64 -13.54
C GLU A 202 -3.96 -12.06 -12.83
N ARG A 203 -3.85 -12.74 -11.69
CA ARG A 203 -5.03 -13.07 -10.87
C ARG A 203 -5.73 -11.81 -10.35
N PHE A 204 -4.96 -10.85 -9.87
CA PHE A 204 -5.49 -9.57 -9.36
C PHE A 204 -6.22 -8.77 -10.45
N LEU A 205 -5.71 -8.73 -11.68
CA LEU A 205 -6.39 -8.06 -12.80
C LEU A 205 -7.75 -8.70 -13.10
N LYS A 206 -7.83 -10.03 -13.13
CA LYS A 206 -9.10 -10.76 -13.32
C LYS A 206 -10.10 -10.48 -12.20
N LEU A 207 -9.63 -10.38 -10.94
CA LEU A 207 -10.49 -10.03 -9.80
C LEU A 207 -11.06 -8.62 -9.93
N ARG A 208 -10.27 -7.67 -10.43
CA ARG A 208 -10.72 -6.30 -10.65
C ARG A 208 -11.77 -6.18 -11.75
N GLU A 209 -11.60 -6.93 -12.84
CA GLU A 209 -12.57 -6.96 -13.96
C GLU A 209 -13.90 -7.57 -13.53
N ASN A 210 -13.86 -8.55 -12.63
CA ASN A 210 -15.02 -9.30 -12.16
C ASN A 210 -15.41 -8.95 -10.71
N SER A 211 -15.00 -7.80 -10.20
CA SER A 211 -15.32 -7.41 -8.82
C SER A 211 -16.83 -7.42 -8.57
N PRO A 212 -17.30 -8.06 -7.50
CA PRO A 212 -18.72 -8.11 -7.18
C PRO A 212 -19.32 -6.70 -7.06
N GLY A 213 -20.39 -6.42 -7.82
CA GLY A 213 -21.10 -5.14 -7.75
C GLY A 213 -20.54 -3.99 -8.58
N THR A 214 -19.68 -4.26 -9.58
CA THR A 214 -19.16 -3.26 -10.53
C THR A 214 -19.92 -3.25 -11.87
N ASN A 215 -21.11 -3.82 -11.94
CA ASN A 215 -22.03 -3.74 -13.09
C ASN A 215 -22.99 -2.57 -12.93
#